data_2799873aa09d271e4192ce32c5010fd9
#
_entry.id   2799873aa09d271e4192ce32c5010fd9
#
_cell.length_a   1.000
_cell.length_b   1.000
_cell.length_c   1.000
_cell.angle_alpha   90.00
_cell.angle_beta   90.00
_cell.angle_gamma   90.00
#
_symmetry.space_group_name_H-M   'P 1'
#
loop_
_entity.id
_entity.type
_entity.pdbx_description
1 polymer ?
#
loop_
_entity_poly.entity_id
_entity_poly.type
_entity_poly.pdbx_seq_one_letter_code
_entity_poly.pdbx_strand_id
1 'polypeptide(L)'
;MTLQAQLEALKLEQRSLFAELTSKLDKFIADNWLPSQFPNDCAKATAVSRSSGVYQIVIPDYSIHPFLVRCDEHTQNGGWTVILNREDGSVNFFRYWKDYKNGFGNVNGEFFIGLEKLHLLTKEMDQELLIVMEDFQRKQKYAKYNLFVVGNEDNLYALQELGEYSGDAGDSLTGHLGQYFSARDRDNDKYEKNCAEIYTGGWWYSKCHSRMLANTMSDLTALNGQRQRQRRAAFNGTQLGGKVSSWIWSSMQLGVKRKSILNSEQLDLHFALSAT
;
A
#
# COMPACT_ATOMS: atom_id res chain seq x y z
N MET A 1 -33.05 6.39 -43.76
CA MET A 1 -31.94 5.88 -42.90
C MET A 1 -31.18 4.86 -43.73
N THR A 2 -29.88 5.01 -43.90
CA THR A 2 -29.08 4.07 -44.71
C THR A 2 -28.91 2.75 -43.98
N LEU A 3 -28.77 1.65 -44.71
CA LEU A 3 -28.51 0.31 -44.14
C LEU A 3 -27.32 0.31 -43.15
N GLN A 4 -26.33 1.13 -43.44
CA GLN A 4 -25.15 1.31 -42.60
C GLN A 4 -25.49 1.98 -41.27
N ALA A 5 -26.35 2.97 -41.22
CA ALA A 5 -26.83 3.61 -40.01
C ALA A 5 -27.63 2.66 -39.12
N GLN A 6 -28.44 1.77 -39.74
CA GLN A 6 -29.20 0.74 -39.04
C GLN A 6 -28.26 -0.31 -38.43
N LEU A 7 -27.21 -0.71 -39.13
CA LEU A 7 -26.20 -1.66 -38.64
C LEU A 7 -25.42 -1.09 -37.42
N GLU A 8 -25.04 0.19 -37.48
CA GLU A 8 -24.34 0.82 -36.34
C GLU A 8 -25.27 0.99 -35.13
N ALA A 9 -26.54 1.32 -35.35
CA ALA A 9 -27.51 1.37 -34.26
C ALA A 9 -27.70 0.01 -33.58
N LEU A 10 -27.82 -1.08 -34.35
CA LEU A 10 -27.92 -2.44 -33.84
C LEU A 10 -26.65 -2.87 -33.05
N LYS A 11 -25.47 -2.51 -33.53
CA LYS A 11 -24.20 -2.79 -32.81
C LYS A 11 -24.15 -2.05 -31.48
N LEU A 12 -24.61 -0.82 -31.43
CA LEU A 12 -24.63 -0.03 -30.19
C LEU A 12 -25.60 -0.63 -29.17
N GLU A 13 -26.80 -1.01 -29.63
CA GLU A 13 -27.80 -1.68 -28.80
C GLU A 13 -27.30 -3.03 -28.27
N GLN A 14 -26.66 -3.84 -29.11
CA GLN A 14 -26.05 -5.11 -28.70
C GLN A 14 -24.97 -4.90 -27.63
N ARG A 15 -24.10 -3.87 -27.76
CA ARG A 15 -23.10 -3.54 -26.77
C ARG A 15 -23.71 -3.11 -25.44
N SER A 16 -24.78 -2.32 -25.49
CA SER A 16 -25.49 -1.89 -24.29
C SER A 16 -26.14 -3.06 -23.56
N LEU A 17 -26.83 -3.95 -24.27
CA LEU A 17 -27.43 -5.17 -23.71
C LEU A 17 -26.38 -6.12 -23.11
N PHE A 18 -25.25 -6.26 -23.80
CA PHE A 18 -24.16 -7.10 -23.30
C PHE A 18 -23.57 -6.52 -22.02
N ALA A 19 -23.35 -5.20 -21.94
CA ALA A 19 -22.85 -4.53 -20.74
C ALA A 19 -23.83 -4.66 -19.55
N GLU A 20 -25.15 -4.51 -19.83
CA GLU A 20 -26.19 -4.69 -18.81
C GLU A 20 -26.23 -6.13 -18.28
N LEU A 21 -26.18 -7.12 -19.20
CA LEU A 21 -26.19 -8.54 -18.81
C LEU A 21 -24.96 -8.91 -17.99
N THR A 22 -23.79 -8.42 -18.40
CA THR A 22 -22.54 -8.63 -17.65
C THR A 22 -22.65 -8.05 -16.25
N SER A 23 -23.15 -6.82 -16.13
CA SER A 23 -23.33 -6.17 -14.82
C SER A 23 -24.31 -6.95 -13.91
N LYS A 24 -25.42 -7.47 -14.47
CA LYS A 24 -26.37 -8.30 -13.70
C LYS A 24 -25.76 -9.64 -13.27
N LEU A 25 -24.98 -10.25 -14.15
CA LEU A 25 -24.28 -11.51 -13.83
C LEU A 25 -23.22 -11.29 -12.75
N ASP A 26 -22.44 -10.25 -12.85
CA ASP A 26 -21.41 -9.88 -11.88
C ASP A 26 -22.04 -9.63 -10.50
N LYS A 27 -23.15 -8.91 -10.47
CA LYS A 27 -23.91 -8.68 -9.24
C LYS A 27 -24.44 -9.99 -8.65
N PHE A 28 -25.04 -10.86 -9.49
CA PHE A 28 -25.55 -12.16 -9.03
C PHE A 28 -24.43 -13.04 -8.45
N ILE A 29 -23.25 -13.06 -9.08
CA ILE A 29 -22.09 -13.78 -8.61
C ILE A 29 -21.57 -13.18 -7.29
N ALA A 30 -21.47 -11.86 -7.19
CA ALA A 30 -21.08 -11.15 -5.98
C ALA A 30 -22.00 -11.44 -4.80
N ASP A 31 -23.32 -11.42 -5.04
CA ASP A 31 -24.31 -11.60 -3.98
C ASP A 31 -24.44 -13.06 -3.51
N ASN A 32 -24.14 -14.05 -4.37
CA ASN A 32 -24.45 -15.46 -4.08
C ASN A 32 -23.26 -16.39 -3.95
N TRP A 33 -22.07 -16.04 -4.43
CA TRP A 33 -21.00 -17.05 -4.53
C TRP A 33 -19.61 -16.60 -4.06
N LEU A 34 -19.14 -15.43 -4.42
CA LEU A 34 -17.73 -15.04 -4.19
C LEU A 34 -17.36 -14.57 -2.78
N PRO A 35 -18.18 -13.80 -2.06
CA PRO A 35 -17.79 -13.31 -0.74
C PRO A 35 -17.55 -14.41 0.31
N SER A 36 -18.12 -15.60 0.10
CA SER A 36 -17.99 -16.72 1.04
C SER A 36 -16.78 -17.63 0.78
N GLN A 37 -16.19 -17.60 -0.40
CA GLN A 37 -15.12 -18.54 -0.79
C GLN A 37 -13.71 -17.94 -0.66
N PHE A 38 -13.56 -16.63 -0.81
CA PHE A 38 -12.25 -15.97 -0.74
C PHE A 38 -12.15 -15.06 0.47
N PRO A 39 -10.99 -15.06 1.15
CA PRO A 39 -10.73 -14.10 2.21
C PRO A 39 -10.69 -12.67 1.64
N ASN A 40 -11.03 -11.68 2.45
CA ASN A 40 -10.96 -10.27 2.07
C ASN A 40 -9.72 -9.54 2.58
N ASP A 41 -8.88 -10.23 3.35
CA ASP A 41 -7.61 -9.72 3.88
C ASP A 41 -6.63 -10.87 4.16
N CYS A 42 -5.36 -10.52 4.42
CA CYS A 42 -4.33 -11.49 4.71
C CYS A 42 -4.52 -12.21 6.06
N ALA A 43 -5.10 -11.57 7.06
CA ALA A 43 -5.33 -12.22 8.35
C ALA A 43 -6.24 -13.44 8.20
N LYS A 44 -7.26 -13.34 7.33
CA LYS A 44 -8.11 -14.48 6.98
C LYS A 44 -7.44 -15.44 6.03
N ALA A 45 -6.68 -14.93 5.04
CA ALA A 45 -6.02 -15.77 4.04
C ALA A 45 -4.98 -16.72 4.65
N THR A 46 -4.26 -16.26 5.67
CA THR A 46 -3.20 -17.01 6.35
C THR A 46 -3.67 -17.77 7.60
N ALA A 47 -4.94 -17.63 8.00
CA ALA A 47 -5.47 -18.16 9.25
C ALA A 47 -5.22 -19.67 9.47
N VAL A 48 -5.23 -20.45 8.39
CA VAL A 48 -4.99 -21.91 8.42
C VAL A 48 -3.52 -22.23 8.17
N SER A 49 -2.92 -21.66 7.12
CA SER A 49 -1.55 -21.99 6.71
C SER A 49 -0.47 -21.49 7.68
N ARG A 50 -0.75 -20.38 8.39
CA ARG A 50 0.19 -19.67 9.26
C ARG A 50 1.52 -19.40 8.58
N SER A 51 1.49 -19.14 7.27
CA SER A 51 2.69 -18.95 6.44
C SER A 51 2.61 -17.67 5.63
N SER A 52 3.72 -16.95 5.55
CA SER A 52 3.87 -15.84 4.61
C SER A 52 3.89 -16.36 3.17
N GLY A 53 3.33 -15.59 2.24
CA GLY A 53 3.28 -15.99 0.83
C GLY A 53 2.34 -15.13 0.00
N VAL A 54 2.08 -15.59 -1.22
CA VAL A 54 1.13 -14.95 -2.12
C VAL A 54 -0.20 -15.68 -2.06
N TYR A 55 -1.26 -14.92 -1.79
CA TYR A 55 -2.62 -15.43 -1.60
C TYR A 55 -3.60 -14.70 -2.52
N GLN A 56 -4.74 -15.32 -2.74
CA GLN A 56 -5.85 -14.67 -3.41
C GLN A 56 -6.83 -14.09 -2.38
N ILE A 57 -7.18 -12.83 -2.56
CA ILE A 57 -8.23 -12.16 -1.77
C ILE A 57 -9.25 -11.51 -2.69
N VAL A 58 -10.44 -11.22 -2.17
CA VAL A 58 -11.49 -10.47 -2.83
C VAL A 58 -11.81 -9.22 -2.02
N ILE A 59 -11.84 -8.07 -2.68
CA ILE A 59 -12.44 -6.85 -2.16
C ILE A 59 -13.67 -6.59 -3.04
N PRO A 60 -14.89 -6.88 -2.58
CA PRO A 60 -16.09 -6.86 -3.45
C PRO A 60 -16.32 -5.53 -4.16
N ASP A 61 -16.07 -4.41 -3.47
CA ASP A 61 -16.21 -3.06 -4.04
C ASP A 61 -15.16 -2.72 -5.12
N TYR A 62 -14.07 -3.48 -5.18
CA TYR A 62 -13.04 -3.34 -6.22
C TYR A 62 -13.31 -4.27 -7.40
N SER A 63 -13.52 -5.54 -7.13
CA SER A 63 -13.72 -6.58 -8.14
C SER A 63 -14.34 -7.82 -7.51
N ILE A 64 -15.27 -8.45 -8.22
CA ILE A 64 -15.79 -9.77 -7.87
C ILE A 64 -14.78 -10.89 -8.13
N HIS A 65 -13.73 -10.61 -8.90
CA HIS A 65 -12.67 -11.57 -9.17
C HIS A 65 -11.54 -11.44 -8.15
N PRO A 66 -11.03 -12.58 -7.62
CA PRO A 66 -9.91 -12.57 -6.71
C PRO A 66 -8.65 -12.04 -7.39
N PHE A 67 -7.81 -11.36 -6.63
CA PHE A 67 -6.51 -10.90 -7.06
C PHE A 67 -5.42 -11.30 -6.06
N LEU A 68 -4.17 -11.32 -6.54
CA LEU A 68 -3.03 -11.73 -5.75
C LEU A 68 -2.56 -10.61 -4.83
N VAL A 69 -2.29 -10.95 -3.57
CA VAL A 69 -1.61 -10.10 -2.57
C VAL A 69 -0.49 -10.88 -1.90
N ARG A 70 0.52 -10.17 -1.44
CA ARG A 70 1.55 -10.72 -0.56
C ARG A 70 1.12 -10.58 0.89
N CYS A 71 1.11 -11.69 1.61
CA CYS A 71 0.81 -11.74 3.03
C CYS A 71 2.08 -12.00 3.84
N ASP A 72 2.27 -11.25 4.93
CA ASP A 72 3.33 -11.47 5.90
C ASP A 72 2.73 -11.97 7.21
N GLU A 73 3.06 -13.20 7.58
CA GLU A 73 2.58 -13.88 8.78
C GLU A 73 3.62 -13.92 9.90
N HIS A 74 4.84 -13.50 9.61
CA HIS A 74 5.95 -13.62 10.59
C HIS A 74 6.19 -12.33 11.38
N THR A 75 5.93 -11.18 10.77
CA THR A 75 6.24 -9.89 11.37
C THR A 75 5.11 -9.46 12.32
N GLN A 76 5.44 -9.04 13.56
CA GLN A 76 4.50 -8.39 14.49
C GLN A 76 3.13 -9.11 14.59
N ASN A 77 3.13 -10.41 14.91
CA ASN A 77 1.96 -11.26 15.05
C ASN A 77 1.19 -11.55 13.74
N GLY A 78 1.83 -11.39 12.59
CA GLY A 78 1.31 -11.85 11.30
C GLY A 78 0.04 -11.18 10.80
N GLY A 79 -0.50 -11.72 9.72
CA GLY A 79 -1.76 -11.26 9.12
C GLY A 79 -1.66 -9.95 8.33
N TRP A 80 -0.45 -9.49 7.99
CA TRP A 80 -0.23 -8.24 7.27
C TRP A 80 -0.45 -8.40 5.77
N THR A 81 -1.30 -7.56 5.20
CA THR A 81 -1.42 -7.39 3.75
C THR A 81 -0.35 -6.39 3.30
N VAL A 82 0.66 -6.86 2.60
CA VAL A 82 1.75 -6.00 2.10
C VAL A 82 1.20 -5.09 1.01
N ILE A 83 1.33 -3.80 1.20
CA ILE A 83 0.83 -2.76 0.27
C ILE A 83 1.92 -2.14 -0.57
N LEU A 84 3.16 -2.17 -0.09
CA LEU A 84 4.34 -1.71 -0.80
C LEU A 84 5.54 -2.55 -0.37
N ASN A 85 6.34 -3.00 -1.35
CA ASN A 85 7.62 -3.65 -1.10
C ASN A 85 8.71 -3.03 -1.95
N ARG A 86 9.84 -2.66 -1.30
CA ARG A 86 11.07 -2.16 -1.93
C ARG A 86 12.22 -3.04 -1.49
N GLU A 87 12.98 -3.57 -2.45
CA GLU A 87 14.01 -4.58 -2.16
C GLU A 87 15.31 -4.36 -2.92
N ASP A 88 15.26 -4.17 -4.23
CA ASP A 88 16.45 -4.16 -5.09
C ASP A 88 16.48 -3.06 -6.15
N GLY A 89 15.41 -2.28 -6.29
CA GLY A 89 15.26 -1.24 -7.30
C GLY A 89 14.91 -1.76 -8.69
N SER A 90 14.44 -3.02 -8.80
CA SER A 90 14.03 -3.64 -10.06
C SER A 90 12.79 -2.98 -10.68
N VAL A 91 11.92 -2.39 -9.86
CA VAL A 91 10.73 -1.68 -10.30
C VAL A 91 10.91 -0.17 -10.22
N ASN A 92 10.61 0.50 -11.32
CA ASN A 92 10.60 1.97 -11.36
C ASN A 92 9.35 2.51 -10.66
N PHE A 93 9.51 3.34 -9.61
CA PHE A 93 8.42 4.01 -8.89
C PHE A 93 8.18 5.46 -9.37
N PHE A 94 8.94 5.96 -10.33
CA PHE A 94 8.66 7.25 -10.98
C PHE A 94 7.54 7.08 -12.01
N ARG A 95 6.32 6.92 -11.51
CA ARG A 95 5.12 6.54 -12.25
C ARG A 95 4.08 7.64 -12.30
N TYR A 96 3.15 7.51 -13.24
CA TYR A 96 1.99 8.38 -13.41
C TYR A 96 0.89 8.05 -12.39
N TRP A 97 -0.03 8.98 -12.20
CA TRP A 97 -1.20 8.83 -11.33
C TRP A 97 -1.97 7.54 -11.61
N LYS A 98 -2.22 7.26 -12.89
CA LYS A 98 -2.93 6.05 -13.30
C LYS A 98 -2.26 4.76 -12.81
N ASP A 99 -0.94 4.72 -12.82
CA ASP A 99 -0.20 3.56 -12.34
C ASP A 99 -0.34 3.42 -10.81
N TYR A 100 -0.19 4.54 -10.09
CA TYR A 100 -0.40 4.56 -8.64
C TYR A 100 -1.84 4.21 -8.26
N LYS A 101 -2.85 4.66 -9.01
CA LYS A 101 -4.24 4.27 -8.79
C LYS A 101 -4.43 2.76 -8.89
N ASN A 102 -3.94 2.14 -9.95
CA ASN A 102 -4.21 0.73 -10.27
C ASN A 102 -3.26 -0.25 -9.55
N GLY A 103 -2.05 0.21 -9.18
CA GLY A 103 -0.96 -0.62 -8.70
C GLY A 103 -0.03 -1.07 -9.82
N PHE A 104 1.19 -1.43 -9.46
CA PHE A 104 2.25 -1.85 -10.38
C PHE A 104 3.30 -2.72 -9.68
N GLY A 105 4.12 -3.39 -10.48
CA GLY A 105 5.18 -4.29 -10.00
C GLY A 105 4.73 -5.74 -9.90
N ASN A 106 5.47 -6.53 -9.13
CA ASN A 106 5.23 -7.97 -8.94
C ASN A 106 5.13 -8.28 -7.45
N VAL A 107 4.05 -8.88 -7.00
CA VAL A 107 3.81 -9.24 -5.58
C VAL A 107 4.89 -10.16 -4.99
N ASN A 108 5.67 -10.87 -5.82
CA ASN A 108 6.81 -11.68 -5.39
C ASN A 108 8.12 -10.88 -5.25
N GLY A 109 8.15 -9.62 -5.67
CA GLY A 109 9.31 -8.73 -5.61
C GLY A 109 8.91 -7.34 -5.21
N GLU A 110 9.36 -6.32 -5.96
CA GLU A 110 8.96 -4.93 -5.73
C GLU A 110 7.59 -4.63 -6.35
N PHE A 111 6.73 -3.96 -5.58
CA PHE A 111 5.40 -3.56 -6.04
C PHE A 111 4.78 -2.45 -5.19
N PHE A 112 3.75 -1.85 -5.73
CA PHE A 112 2.76 -1.04 -5.02
C PHE A 112 1.36 -1.60 -5.32
N ILE A 113 0.54 -1.83 -4.30
CA ILE A 113 -0.76 -2.48 -4.43
C ILE A 113 -1.78 -1.68 -5.25
N GLY A 114 -1.68 -0.36 -5.23
CA GLY A 114 -2.61 0.58 -5.86
C GLY A 114 -3.47 1.33 -4.85
N LEU A 115 -3.64 2.64 -5.09
CA LEU A 115 -4.38 3.54 -4.20
C LEU A 115 -5.86 3.16 -4.09
N GLU A 116 -6.45 2.66 -5.19
CA GLU A 116 -7.86 2.23 -5.17
C GLU A 116 -8.06 1.04 -4.22
N LYS A 117 -7.23 0.01 -4.34
CA LYS A 117 -7.27 -1.13 -3.42
C LYS A 117 -6.95 -0.72 -1.99
N LEU A 118 -5.98 0.18 -1.81
CA LEU A 118 -5.58 0.67 -0.49
C LEU A 118 -6.72 1.44 0.18
N HIS A 119 -7.41 2.33 -0.55
CA HIS A 119 -8.62 3.00 -0.08
C HIS A 119 -9.66 1.98 0.40
N LEU A 120 -9.99 1.00 -0.45
CA LEU A 120 -11.01 0.01 -0.15
C LEU A 120 -10.64 -0.91 1.02
N LEU A 121 -9.35 -1.22 1.19
CA LEU A 121 -8.87 -1.98 2.36
C LEU A 121 -8.99 -1.19 3.67
N THR A 122 -8.91 0.14 3.60
CA THR A 122 -8.84 1.01 4.80
C THR A 122 -10.11 1.77 5.12
N LYS A 123 -11.12 1.83 4.20
CA LYS A 123 -12.31 2.65 4.37
C LYS A 123 -13.32 2.13 5.38
N GLU A 124 -13.47 0.83 5.53
CA GLU A 124 -14.58 0.23 6.29
C GLU A 124 -14.19 -0.29 7.66
N MET A 125 -12.90 -0.47 7.91
CA MET A 125 -12.39 -1.08 9.13
C MET A 125 -11.10 -0.45 9.56
N ASP A 126 -10.92 -0.26 10.85
CA ASP A 126 -9.69 0.22 11.45
C ASP A 126 -8.52 -0.68 11.01
N GLN A 127 -7.64 -0.13 10.21
CA GLN A 127 -6.41 -0.79 9.81
C GLN A 127 -5.24 -0.20 10.58
N GLU A 128 -4.34 -1.05 11.05
CA GLU A 128 -3.02 -0.65 11.50
C GLU A 128 -2.07 -0.58 10.30
N LEU A 129 -1.12 0.35 10.32
CA LEU A 129 -0.01 0.41 9.37
C LEU A 129 1.27 -0.04 10.05
N LEU A 130 2.01 -0.95 9.42
CA LEU A 130 3.35 -1.34 9.83
C LEU A 130 4.33 -1.04 8.70
N ILE A 131 5.41 -0.36 9.03
CA ILE A 131 6.55 -0.09 8.15
C ILE A 131 7.75 -0.81 8.74
N VAL A 132 8.31 -1.75 8.00
CA VAL A 132 9.55 -2.47 8.38
C VAL A 132 10.65 -2.03 7.42
N MET A 133 11.78 -1.67 7.97
CA MET A 133 12.95 -1.22 7.22
C MET A 133 14.17 -2.03 7.65
N GLU A 134 15.00 -2.41 6.69
CA GLU A 134 16.25 -3.14 6.95
C GLU A 134 17.44 -2.39 6.34
N ASP A 135 18.50 -2.20 7.09
CA ASP A 135 19.73 -1.59 6.59
C ASP A 135 20.65 -2.62 5.90
N PHE A 136 21.79 -2.17 5.37
CA PHE A 136 22.75 -3.04 4.69
C PHE A 136 23.49 -4.00 5.64
N GLN A 137 23.41 -3.78 6.95
CA GLN A 137 23.92 -4.66 8.00
C GLN A 137 22.88 -5.67 8.49
N ARG A 138 21.71 -5.75 7.84
CA ARG A 138 20.58 -6.60 8.22
C ARG A 138 19.92 -6.20 9.54
N LYS A 139 20.15 -4.99 10.02
CA LYS A 139 19.46 -4.48 11.19
C LYS A 139 18.09 -3.95 10.77
N GLN A 140 17.07 -4.48 11.40
CA GLN A 140 15.69 -4.06 11.17
C GLN A 140 15.25 -3.02 12.17
N LYS A 141 14.39 -2.12 11.71
CA LYS A 141 13.63 -1.17 12.52
C LYS A 141 12.20 -1.11 12.00
N TYR A 142 11.28 -0.70 12.87
CA TYR A 142 9.89 -0.57 12.48
C TYR A 142 9.27 0.74 12.97
N ALA A 143 8.25 1.18 12.23
CA ALA A 143 7.28 2.20 12.62
C ALA A 143 5.88 1.61 12.48
N LYS A 144 5.07 1.71 13.51
CA LYS A 144 3.70 1.21 13.53
C LYS A 144 2.74 2.34 13.90
N TYR A 145 1.62 2.40 13.23
CA TYR A 145 0.52 3.33 13.51
C TYR A 145 -0.74 2.51 13.75
N ASN A 146 -1.44 2.78 14.85
CA ASN A 146 -2.59 1.99 15.28
C ASN A 146 -3.89 2.31 14.53
N LEU A 147 -3.84 3.25 13.60
CA LEU A 147 -4.90 3.58 12.64
C LEU A 147 -4.28 4.11 11.36
N PHE A 148 -4.84 3.74 10.21
CA PHE A 148 -4.40 4.21 8.89
C PHE A 148 -5.56 4.18 7.91
N VAL A 149 -5.97 5.34 7.41
CA VAL A 149 -7.08 5.48 6.46
C VAL A 149 -6.66 6.35 5.27
N VAL A 150 -6.90 5.85 4.07
CA VAL A 150 -6.67 6.56 2.81
C VAL A 150 -8.00 6.88 2.15
N GLY A 151 -8.19 8.14 1.75
CA GLY A 151 -9.38 8.62 1.05
C GLY A 151 -9.54 8.02 -0.35
N ASN A 152 -10.70 8.28 -0.98
CA ASN A 152 -10.97 7.89 -2.36
C ASN A 152 -10.34 8.86 -3.38
N GLU A 153 -10.54 8.61 -4.68
CA GLU A 153 -9.99 9.44 -5.74
C GLU A 153 -10.55 10.88 -5.74
N ASP A 154 -11.81 11.08 -5.37
CA ASP A 154 -12.41 12.43 -5.25
C ASP A 154 -11.73 13.26 -4.17
N ASN A 155 -11.19 12.60 -3.14
CA ASN A 155 -10.36 13.19 -2.10
C ASN A 155 -8.86 13.06 -2.41
N LEU A 156 -8.48 12.86 -3.68
CA LEU A 156 -7.09 12.75 -4.13
C LEU A 156 -6.29 11.72 -3.32
N TYR A 157 -6.93 10.63 -2.89
CA TYR A 157 -6.36 9.59 -2.03
C TYR A 157 -5.61 10.15 -0.82
N ALA A 158 -6.15 11.18 -0.16
CA ALA A 158 -5.53 11.82 1.00
C ALA A 158 -5.24 10.80 2.11
N LEU A 159 -4.15 11.00 2.85
CA LEU A 159 -3.92 10.32 4.14
C LEU A 159 -4.88 10.94 5.16
N GLN A 160 -6.09 10.37 5.29
CA GLN A 160 -7.18 10.96 6.05
C GLN A 160 -7.02 10.77 7.56
N GLU A 161 -6.61 9.57 7.97
CA GLU A 161 -6.41 9.26 9.37
C GLU A 161 -5.09 8.52 9.58
N LEU A 162 -4.43 8.88 10.67
CA LEU A 162 -3.21 8.24 11.14
C LEU A 162 -3.23 8.25 12.67
N GLY A 163 -3.22 7.07 13.26
CA GLY A 163 -3.27 6.91 14.70
C GLY A 163 -1.91 7.09 15.38
N GLU A 164 -1.84 6.65 16.62
CA GLU A 164 -0.64 6.79 17.44
C GLU A 164 0.53 5.98 16.89
N TYR A 165 1.69 6.62 16.91
CA TYR A 165 2.95 6.01 16.53
C TYR A 165 3.51 5.13 17.65
N SER A 166 4.11 4.01 17.26
CA SER A 166 5.00 3.19 18.10
C SER A 166 6.12 2.57 17.24
N GLY A 167 7.25 2.28 17.86
CA GLY A 167 8.39 1.67 17.16
C GLY A 167 9.72 2.36 17.45
N ASP A 168 10.78 1.87 16.80
CA ASP A 168 12.17 2.32 16.98
C ASP A 168 12.76 3.01 15.74
N ALA A 169 11.97 3.14 14.67
CA ALA A 169 12.39 3.78 13.43
C ALA A 169 12.27 5.32 13.43
N GLY A 170 11.53 5.88 14.38
CA GLY A 170 11.15 7.30 14.40
C GLY A 170 9.85 7.56 13.64
N ASP A 171 9.10 8.56 14.11
CA ASP A 171 7.84 8.97 13.47
C ASP A 171 8.11 9.87 12.27
N SER A 172 7.84 9.32 11.12
CA SER A 172 8.10 9.97 9.85
C SER A 172 6.83 10.23 9.02
N LEU A 173 5.68 9.74 9.47
CA LEU A 173 4.44 9.82 8.69
C LEU A 173 3.42 10.81 9.28
N THR A 174 3.46 11.10 10.56
CA THR A 174 2.51 12.03 11.21
C THR A 174 2.52 13.42 10.56
N GLY A 175 3.68 13.90 10.09
CA GLY A 175 3.78 15.16 9.34
C GLY A 175 3.10 15.17 7.96
N HIS A 176 2.65 14.01 7.48
CA HIS A 176 1.95 13.84 6.20
C HIS A 176 0.43 13.63 6.37
N LEU A 177 -0.08 13.62 7.59
CA LEU A 177 -1.51 13.53 7.86
C LEU A 177 -2.28 14.67 7.18
N GLY A 178 -3.37 14.34 6.52
CA GLY A 178 -4.21 15.28 5.77
C GLY A 178 -3.61 15.74 4.43
N GLN A 179 -2.47 15.21 4.00
CA GLN A 179 -1.90 15.55 2.70
C GLN A 179 -2.53 14.67 1.60
N TYR A 180 -2.68 15.27 0.41
CA TYR A 180 -3.11 14.59 -0.80
C TYR A 180 -1.97 13.78 -1.40
N PHE A 181 -2.30 12.72 -2.13
CA PHE A 181 -1.30 11.96 -2.86
C PHE A 181 -0.85 12.75 -4.11
N SER A 182 0.45 12.83 -4.34
CA SER A 182 1.04 13.43 -5.54
C SER A 182 1.80 12.37 -6.34
N ALA A 183 1.72 12.45 -7.66
CA ALA A 183 2.43 11.61 -8.60
C ALA A 183 3.17 12.48 -9.63
N ARG A 184 3.96 11.85 -10.49
CA ARG A 184 4.76 12.54 -11.51
C ARG A 184 3.98 13.53 -12.37
N ASP A 185 2.75 13.17 -12.74
CA ASP A 185 1.86 13.92 -13.64
C ASP A 185 0.71 14.64 -12.89
N ARG A 186 0.69 14.56 -11.56
CA ARG A 186 -0.37 15.15 -10.75
C ARG A 186 0.20 15.68 -9.45
N ASP A 187 0.39 17.00 -9.43
CA ASP A 187 0.90 17.75 -8.28
C ASP A 187 -0.27 18.17 -7.38
N ASN A 188 -0.34 17.63 -6.19
CA ASN A 188 -1.33 17.96 -5.16
C ASN A 188 -0.65 18.38 -3.86
N ASP A 189 0.68 18.60 -3.87
CA ASP A 189 1.43 19.00 -2.67
C ASP A 189 1.39 20.51 -2.43
N LYS A 190 2.05 20.97 -1.39
CA LYS A 190 2.05 22.39 -0.96
C LYS A 190 3.35 23.11 -1.29
N TYR A 191 4.22 22.52 -2.07
CA TYR A 191 5.47 23.11 -2.49
C TYR A 191 5.31 23.77 -3.87
N GLU A 192 6.23 24.66 -4.25
CA GLU A 192 6.17 25.38 -5.53
C GLU A 192 6.43 24.51 -6.76
N LYS A 193 7.03 23.35 -6.55
CA LYS A 193 7.38 22.38 -7.60
C LYS A 193 6.93 21.01 -7.17
N ASN A 194 6.51 20.19 -8.12
CA ASN A 194 6.06 18.83 -7.86
C ASN A 194 7.10 17.99 -7.10
N CYS A 195 6.83 17.69 -5.84
CA CYS A 195 7.71 16.87 -5.00
C CYS A 195 7.88 15.46 -5.56
N ALA A 196 6.86 14.90 -6.21
CA ALA A 196 6.94 13.58 -6.83
C ALA A 196 7.89 13.54 -8.05
N GLU A 197 8.09 14.67 -8.74
CA GLU A 197 9.14 14.80 -9.75
C GLU A 197 10.52 14.94 -9.12
N ILE A 198 10.67 15.79 -8.10
CA ILE A 198 11.94 16.03 -7.42
C ILE A 198 12.49 14.74 -6.79
N TYR A 199 11.61 13.97 -6.15
CA TYR A 199 11.98 12.75 -5.42
C TYR A 199 11.71 11.46 -6.20
N THR A 200 11.33 11.57 -7.47
CA THR A 200 11.15 10.45 -8.41
C THR A 200 10.22 9.34 -7.92
N GLY A 201 9.13 9.71 -7.25
CA GLY A 201 8.11 8.77 -6.78
C GLY A 201 6.90 9.43 -6.15
N GLY A 202 5.75 8.75 -6.19
CA GLY A 202 4.51 9.25 -5.60
C GLY A 202 4.46 9.06 -4.09
N TRP A 203 3.88 10.05 -3.39
CA TRP A 203 3.68 10.03 -1.94
C TRP A 203 2.67 11.09 -1.48
N TRP A 204 2.29 11.06 -0.22
CA TRP A 204 1.50 12.11 0.46
C TRP A 204 2.40 13.29 0.86
N TYR A 205 2.93 14.02 -0.11
CA TYR A 205 3.84 15.13 0.15
C TYR A 205 3.13 16.33 0.76
N SER A 206 3.81 17.04 1.69
CA SER A 206 3.42 18.37 2.17
C SER A 206 4.23 19.44 1.41
N LYS A 207 5.23 20.03 2.05
CA LYS A 207 6.23 20.90 1.39
C LYS A 207 7.49 20.07 1.13
N CYS A 208 7.35 19.04 0.31
CA CYS A 208 8.28 17.97 0.06
C CYS A 208 8.63 17.24 1.37
N HIS A 209 9.75 17.53 2.00
CA HIS A 209 10.15 16.93 3.26
C HIS A 209 10.47 18.00 4.28
N SER A 210 9.93 17.94 5.48
CA SER A 210 10.47 18.64 6.63
C SER A 210 11.76 17.94 7.08
N ARG A 211 12.74 18.72 7.54
CA ARG A 211 14.16 18.35 7.73
C ARG A 211 14.51 16.99 8.39
N MET A 212 13.59 16.29 9.03
CA MET A 212 13.87 15.01 9.70
C MET A 212 13.55 13.75 8.89
N LEU A 213 12.77 13.89 7.83
CA LEU A 213 12.20 12.77 7.05
C LEU A 213 12.85 12.55 5.69
N ALA A 214 13.63 13.53 5.23
CA ALA A 214 14.24 13.55 3.90
C ALA A 214 15.03 12.29 3.55
N ASN A 215 15.58 11.61 4.54
CA ASN A 215 16.46 10.46 4.31
C ASN A 215 15.74 9.11 4.35
N THR A 216 14.57 9.01 4.99
CA THR A 216 13.87 7.72 5.15
C THR A 216 12.82 7.49 4.05
N MET A 217 12.05 8.53 3.72
CA MET A 217 10.94 8.41 2.77
C MET A 217 11.33 8.78 1.33
N SER A 218 12.24 9.73 1.11
CA SER A 218 12.76 10.03 -0.24
C SER A 218 13.61 8.89 -0.79
N ASP A 219 14.34 8.19 0.07
CA ASP A 219 15.05 6.99 -0.32
C ASP A 219 14.09 5.87 -0.76
N LEU A 220 12.85 5.87 -0.26
CA LEU A 220 11.83 4.89 -0.62
C LEU A 220 11.29 5.07 -2.04
N THR A 221 11.17 6.31 -2.47
CA THR A 221 10.70 6.66 -3.81
C THR A 221 11.87 6.84 -4.79
N ALA A 222 13.02 7.34 -4.34
CA ALA A 222 14.19 7.68 -5.15
C ALA A 222 15.11 6.51 -5.50
N LEU A 223 14.80 5.29 -5.10
CA LEU A 223 15.67 4.12 -5.31
C LEU A 223 15.92 3.71 -6.79
N ASN A 224 15.36 4.45 -7.72
CA ASN A 224 15.42 4.12 -9.15
C ASN A 224 16.80 4.27 -9.83
N GLY A 225 17.76 4.91 -9.23
CA GLY A 225 19.07 5.09 -9.89
C GLY A 225 20.26 5.19 -8.94
N GLN A 226 20.01 5.53 -7.67
CA GLN A 226 21.08 5.76 -6.71
C GLN A 226 21.54 4.46 -6.01
N ARG A 227 20.66 3.43 -5.88
CA ARG A 227 21.03 2.14 -5.28
C ARG A 227 22.19 1.45 -5.99
N GLN A 228 22.24 1.48 -7.32
CA GLN A 228 23.38 0.89 -8.03
C GLN A 228 24.69 1.65 -7.75
N ARG A 229 24.63 2.98 -7.59
CA ARG A 229 25.80 3.78 -7.24
C ARG A 229 26.19 3.62 -5.78
N GLN A 230 25.22 3.55 -4.87
CA GLN A 230 25.46 3.41 -3.43
C GLN A 230 25.86 1.97 -3.04
N ARG A 231 25.28 0.93 -3.66
CA ARG A 231 25.78 -0.45 -3.51
C ARG A 231 27.25 -0.56 -3.95
N ARG A 232 27.62 0.09 -5.06
CA ARG A 232 29.03 0.12 -5.52
C ARG A 232 29.94 0.93 -4.57
N ALA A 233 29.46 2.04 -4.02
CA ALA A 233 30.23 2.86 -3.06
C ALA A 233 30.39 2.16 -1.70
N ALA A 234 29.35 1.54 -1.16
CA ALA A 234 29.42 0.77 0.08
C ALA A 234 30.27 -0.49 -0.05
N PHE A 235 30.23 -1.16 -1.21
CA PHE A 235 31.07 -2.32 -1.51
C PHE A 235 32.54 -1.96 -1.71
N ASN A 236 32.85 -0.75 -2.18
CA ASN A 236 34.21 -0.30 -2.44
C ASN A 236 34.86 0.50 -1.29
N GLY A 237 34.22 0.58 -0.11
CA GLY A 237 34.80 1.22 1.07
C GLY A 237 35.06 2.73 0.96
N THR A 238 34.49 3.40 -0.05
CA THR A 238 34.71 4.84 -0.26
C THR A 238 33.78 5.63 0.67
N GLN A 239 34.30 6.15 1.78
CA GLN A 239 33.64 7.16 2.60
C GLN A 239 33.51 8.44 1.79
N LEU A 240 32.27 8.80 1.40
CA LEU A 240 31.97 10.16 0.99
C LEU A 240 31.96 11.02 2.24
N GLY A 241 32.97 11.90 2.37
CA GLY A 241 33.16 12.77 3.54
C GLY A 241 31.97 13.72 3.74
N GLY A 242 31.32 13.60 4.86
CA GLY A 242 30.26 14.45 5.38
C GLY A 242 29.48 13.71 6.44
N LYS A 243 29.20 14.31 7.60
CA LYS A 243 28.39 13.72 8.67
C LYS A 243 27.05 13.22 8.12
N VAL A 244 26.98 11.97 7.68
CA VAL A 244 25.75 11.31 7.27
C VAL A 244 25.25 10.49 8.46
N SER A 245 24.45 11.13 9.30
CA SER A 245 23.57 10.45 10.25
C SER A 245 22.27 10.05 9.53
N SER A 246 22.39 9.38 8.41
CA SER A 246 21.22 8.87 7.68
C SER A 246 21.39 7.36 7.55
N TRP A 247 20.47 6.63 8.15
CA TRP A 247 20.33 5.21 7.94
C TRP A 247 19.96 4.99 6.46
N ILE A 248 20.81 4.33 5.69
CA ILE A 248 20.52 3.94 4.32
C ILE A 248 19.88 2.56 4.41
N TRP A 249 18.63 2.46 4.03
CA TRP A 249 17.87 1.22 4.08
C TRP A 249 18.13 0.36 2.83
N SER A 250 18.33 -0.94 3.03
CA SER A 250 18.50 -1.92 1.96
C SER A 250 17.16 -2.44 1.44
N SER A 251 16.17 -2.50 2.30
CA SER A 251 14.80 -2.88 1.94
C SER A 251 13.76 -2.21 2.82
N MET A 252 12.52 -2.14 2.33
CA MET A 252 11.38 -1.67 3.08
C MET A 252 10.10 -2.38 2.65
N GLN A 253 9.29 -2.72 3.63
CA GLN A 253 7.96 -3.26 3.46
C GLN A 253 6.94 -2.44 4.24
N LEU A 254 5.82 -2.08 3.61
CA LEU A 254 4.64 -1.54 4.27
C LEU A 254 3.53 -2.58 4.21
N GLY A 255 2.86 -2.79 5.34
CA GLY A 255 1.70 -3.66 5.43
C GLY A 255 0.56 -2.99 6.21
N VAL A 256 -0.67 -3.32 5.85
CA VAL A 256 -1.87 -2.97 6.60
C VAL A 256 -2.50 -4.23 7.19
N LYS A 257 -3.03 -4.11 8.39
CA LYS A 257 -3.70 -5.22 9.09
C LYS A 257 -4.91 -4.69 9.83
N ARG A 258 -6.00 -5.43 9.74
CA ARG A 258 -7.20 -5.14 10.50
C ARG A 258 -6.91 -5.16 11.99
N LYS A 259 -7.30 -4.11 12.70
CA LYS A 259 -7.19 -4.04 14.15
C LYS A 259 -8.04 -5.14 14.78
N SER A 260 -7.44 -5.97 15.62
CA SER A 260 -8.21 -6.95 16.39
C SER A 260 -9.00 -6.20 17.45
N ILE A 261 -10.31 -6.28 17.36
CA ILE A 261 -11.19 -5.88 18.46
C ILE A 261 -11.03 -6.97 19.52
N LEU A 262 -10.22 -6.72 20.54
CA LEU A 262 -10.27 -7.54 21.74
C LEU A 262 -11.64 -7.30 22.36
N ASN A 263 -12.53 -8.28 22.26
CA ASN A 263 -13.78 -8.25 23.02
C ASN A 263 -13.43 -8.11 24.50
N SER A 264 -14.09 -7.20 25.20
CA SER A 264 -13.93 -6.97 26.63
C SER A 264 -14.02 -8.25 27.47
N GLU A 265 -14.72 -9.28 26.98
CA GLU A 265 -14.81 -10.61 27.59
C GLU A 265 -13.49 -11.40 27.63
N GLN A 266 -12.51 -11.13 26.73
CA GLN A 266 -11.21 -11.80 26.78
C GLN A 266 -10.20 -11.11 27.73
N LEU A 267 -10.42 -9.85 28.05
CA LEU A 267 -9.62 -9.14 29.06
C LEU A 267 -9.94 -9.66 30.48
N ASP A 268 -11.18 -10.00 30.75
CA ASP A 268 -11.61 -10.54 32.09
C ASP A 268 -11.08 -11.96 32.32
N LEU A 269 -10.88 -12.77 31.27
CA LEU A 269 -10.30 -14.12 31.40
C LEU A 269 -8.78 -14.08 31.66
N HIS A 270 -8.07 -13.09 31.11
CA HIS A 270 -6.63 -12.96 31.36
C HIS A 270 -6.32 -12.42 32.77
N PHE A 271 -7.17 -11.55 33.29
CA PHE A 271 -7.06 -11.07 34.67
C PHE A 271 -7.47 -12.15 35.71
N ALA A 272 -8.39 -13.02 35.36
CA ALA A 272 -8.82 -14.11 36.26
C ALA A 272 -7.80 -15.25 36.37
N LEU A 273 -6.97 -15.49 35.32
CA LEU A 273 -5.94 -16.53 35.31
C LEU A 273 -4.58 -16.07 35.86
N SER A 274 -4.38 -14.76 36.06
CA SER A 274 -3.16 -14.22 36.69
C SER A 274 -3.32 -13.97 38.21
N ALA A 275 -4.48 -14.26 38.78
CA ALA A 275 -4.79 -14.06 40.19
C ALA A 275 -4.95 -15.38 40.96
N THR A 276 -4.63 -16.52 40.34
CA THR A 276 -4.48 -17.82 40.96
C THR A 276 -3.05 -18.32 40.82
#